data_6ddeabc4044ac0f65b75bfc458077660
#
_entry.id   6ddeabc4044ac0f65b75bfc458077660
#
_cell.length_a   1.000
_cell.length_b   1.000
_cell.length_c   1.000
_cell.angle_alpha   90.00
_cell.angle_beta   90.00
_cell.angle_gamma   90.00
#
_symmetry.space_group_name_H-M   'P 1'
#
loop_
_entity.id
_entity.type
_entity.pdbx_description
1 polymer ?
#
loop_
_entity_poly.entity_id
_entity_poly.type
_entity_poly.pdbx_seq_one_letter_code
_entity_poly.pdbx_strand_id
1 'polypeptide(L)'
;MYDGDEGADAPMTWLVTGGAGYIGSHVVKAFGEVGLDVVVLDDLSSGHAGFVPVGVPLVVGSVVDTSLVEQTLAKHQVSGVVHLAGFKYAGVSMIRPVHTYEQNVTGTVHLVAAMASQGVEQIVFSSSAAVYGTPSVDLVTENTPTRPESPYGQSKLIAEWLLADQGITTNLRHTSLRYFNVVGSADPDLYDTSPHNLFPLVLDAITEGRTPRINGVDYPHRGRHLRAGLCARG
;
A
#
# COMPACT_ATOMS: atom_id res chain seq x y z
N MET A 1 -22.71 42.65 -11.29
CA MET A 1 -22.93 41.44 -12.07
C MET A 1 -21.60 40.73 -12.06
N TYR A 2 -21.41 39.80 -11.07
CA TYR A 2 -20.23 38.98 -10.98
C TYR A 2 -20.56 37.69 -11.75
N ASP A 3 -20.01 37.58 -12.94
CA ASP A 3 -20.00 36.32 -13.69
C ASP A 3 -19.06 35.40 -12.95
N GLY A 4 -19.61 34.49 -12.17
CA GLY A 4 -18.91 33.35 -11.62
C GLY A 4 -18.65 32.36 -12.75
N ASP A 5 -17.46 32.44 -13.35
CA ASP A 5 -16.89 31.35 -14.11
C ASP A 5 -16.47 30.30 -13.07
N GLU A 6 -17.40 29.41 -12.71
CA GLU A 6 -17.07 28.14 -12.04
C GLU A 6 -16.30 27.33 -13.07
N GLY A 7 -14.98 27.52 -13.09
CA GLY A 7 -14.08 26.65 -13.82
C GLY A 7 -14.36 25.23 -13.32
N ALA A 8 -14.99 24.39 -14.13
CA ALA A 8 -15.14 22.97 -13.86
C ALA A 8 -13.75 22.43 -13.52
N ASP A 9 -13.55 22.03 -12.26
CA ASP A 9 -12.30 21.38 -11.85
C ASP A 9 -12.02 20.27 -12.85
N ALA A 10 -10.83 20.30 -13.45
CA ALA A 10 -10.42 19.25 -14.37
C ALA A 10 -10.55 17.91 -13.64
N PRO A 11 -11.06 16.86 -14.30
CA PRO A 11 -11.29 15.57 -13.66
C PRO A 11 -10.00 15.10 -12.99
N MET A 12 -10.06 14.88 -11.67
CA MET A 12 -8.89 14.43 -10.88
C MET A 12 -8.75 12.92 -11.03
N THR A 13 -7.85 12.49 -11.92
CA THR A 13 -7.51 11.07 -12.04
C THR A 13 -6.44 10.68 -11.03
N TRP A 14 -6.68 9.61 -10.30
CA TRP A 14 -5.73 9.04 -9.33
C TRP A 14 -5.09 7.76 -9.88
N LEU A 15 -3.76 7.68 -9.78
CA LEU A 15 -3.05 6.42 -10.01
C LEU A 15 -3.02 5.61 -8.72
N VAL A 16 -3.56 4.38 -8.74
CA VAL A 16 -3.43 3.42 -7.65
C VAL A 16 -2.43 2.35 -8.06
N THR A 17 -1.19 2.43 -7.55
CA THR A 17 -0.21 1.37 -7.77
C THR A 17 -0.47 0.22 -6.80
N GLY A 18 -0.40 -1.02 -7.27
CA GLY A 18 -0.84 -2.18 -6.48
C GLY A 18 -2.37 -2.27 -6.35
N GLY A 19 -3.10 -1.64 -7.28
CA GLY A 19 -4.55 -1.54 -7.25
C GLY A 19 -5.29 -2.85 -7.52
N ALA A 20 -4.63 -3.87 -8.06
CA ALA A 20 -5.18 -5.21 -8.22
C ALA A 20 -4.96 -6.11 -6.99
N GLY A 21 -4.29 -5.61 -5.94
CA GLY A 21 -4.12 -6.29 -4.66
C GLY A 21 -5.34 -6.12 -3.74
N TYR A 22 -5.36 -6.84 -2.62
CA TYR A 22 -6.45 -6.82 -1.65
C TYR A 22 -6.80 -5.40 -1.15
N ILE A 23 -5.84 -4.65 -0.60
CA ILE A 23 -6.09 -3.28 -0.11
C ILE A 23 -6.35 -2.34 -1.29
N GLY A 24 -5.57 -2.48 -2.37
CA GLY A 24 -5.66 -1.62 -3.55
C GLY A 24 -7.02 -1.67 -4.22
N SER A 25 -7.59 -2.84 -4.38
CA SER A 25 -8.91 -3.01 -5.00
C SER A 25 -10.04 -2.34 -4.19
N HIS A 26 -9.96 -2.38 -2.86
CA HIS A 26 -10.88 -1.63 -2.00
C HIS A 26 -10.71 -0.11 -2.14
N VAL A 27 -9.48 0.39 -2.28
CA VAL A 27 -9.22 1.82 -2.55
C VAL A 27 -9.79 2.22 -3.92
N VAL A 28 -9.53 1.42 -4.96
CA VAL A 28 -10.07 1.67 -6.31
C VAL A 28 -11.58 1.73 -6.29
N LYS A 29 -12.23 0.77 -5.62
CA LYS A 29 -13.69 0.75 -5.46
C LYS A 29 -14.19 1.99 -4.72
N ALA A 30 -13.60 2.33 -3.58
CA ALA A 30 -14.02 3.48 -2.78
C ALA A 30 -13.86 4.82 -3.53
N PHE A 31 -12.82 4.96 -4.36
CA PHE A 31 -12.65 6.14 -5.20
C PHE A 31 -13.74 6.23 -6.27
N GLY A 32 -14.07 5.11 -6.92
CA GLY A 32 -15.17 5.05 -7.89
C GLY A 32 -16.52 5.40 -7.27
N GLU A 33 -16.79 4.95 -6.03
CA GLU A 33 -18.03 5.26 -5.31
C GLU A 33 -18.22 6.75 -5.00
N VAL A 34 -17.11 7.51 -4.87
CA VAL A 34 -17.15 8.96 -4.67
C VAL A 34 -16.94 9.75 -5.97
N GLY A 35 -16.94 9.08 -7.12
CA GLY A 35 -16.86 9.72 -8.44
C GLY A 35 -15.47 10.20 -8.84
N LEU A 36 -14.40 9.68 -8.22
CA LEU A 36 -13.02 9.95 -8.64
C LEU A 36 -12.61 8.99 -9.77
N ASP A 37 -11.98 9.54 -10.79
CA ASP A 37 -11.38 8.74 -11.85
C ASP A 37 -10.12 8.03 -11.34
N VAL A 38 -9.96 6.76 -11.70
CA VAL A 38 -8.83 5.93 -11.25
C VAL A 38 -8.20 5.21 -12.44
N VAL A 39 -6.88 5.12 -12.43
CA VAL A 39 -6.10 4.17 -13.22
C VAL A 39 -5.28 3.28 -12.27
N VAL A 40 -5.20 1.99 -12.59
CA VAL A 40 -4.43 1.01 -11.81
C VAL A 40 -3.13 0.69 -12.53
N LEU A 41 -2.01 0.65 -11.79
CA LEU A 41 -0.74 0.06 -12.22
C LEU A 41 -0.41 -1.11 -11.28
N ASP A 42 -0.29 -2.31 -11.80
CA ASP A 42 -0.02 -3.52 -11.01
C ASP A 42 0.74 -4.54 -11.88
N ASP A 43 1.77 -5.18 -11.33
CA ASP A 43 2.52 -6.21 -12.06
C ASP A 43 1.88 -7.60 -11.99
N LEU A 44 0.77 -7.70 -11.25
CA LEU A 44 0.00 -8.92 -11.02
C LEU A 44 0.81 -10.06 -10.36
N SER A 45 1.95 -9.75 -9.74
CA SER A 45 2.76 -10.74 -9.03
C SER A 45 2.05 -11.33 -7.80
N SER A 46 1.15 -10.57 -7.21
CA SER A 46 0.25 -11.00 -6.12
C SER A 46 -1.15 -10.41 -6.22
N GLY A 47 -1.38 -9.53 -7.18
CA GLY A 47 -2.66 -8.94 -7.50
C GLY A 47 -3.47 -9.81 -8.47
N HIS A 48 -4.77 -9.56 -8.53
CA HIS A 48 -5.69 -10.26 -9.43
C HIS A 48 -6.37 -9.24 -10.34
N ALA A 49 -6.22 -9.39 -11.66
CA ALA A 49 -6.85 -8.50 -12.63
C ALA A 49 -8.39 -8.42 -12.44
N GLY A 50 -9.01 -9.52 -12.00
CA GLY A 50 -10.44 -9.57 -11.69
C GLY A 50 -10.89 -8.72 -10.47
N PHE A 51 -9.95 -8.22 -9.67
CA PHE A 51 -10.26 -7.30 -8.56
C PHE A 51 -10.37 -5.84 -9.01
N VAL A 52 -9.94 -5.55 -10.23
CA VAL A 52 -10.10 -4.20 -10.82
C VAL A 52 -11.48 -4.08 -11.42
N PRO A 53 -12.30 -3.08 -11.02
CA PRO A 53 -13.65 -2.92 -11.52
C PRO A 53 -13.70 -2.75 -13.05
N VAL A 54 -14.75 -3.26 -13.67
CA VAL A 54 -14.98 -3.10 -15.12
C VAL A 54 -15.03 -1.61 -15.46
N GLY A 55 -14.27 -1.22 -16.48
CA GLY A 55 -14.18 0.18 -16.92
C GLY A 55 -13.01 0.97 -16.30
N VAL A 56 -12.40 0.48 -15.22
CA VAL A 56 -11.17 1.09 -14.67
C VAL A 56 -9.97 0.62 -15.49
N PRO A 57 -9.15 1.55 -16.05
CA PRO A 57 -7.96 1.18 -16.80
C PRO A 57 -6.95 0.43 -15.91
N LEU A 58 -6.49 -0.74 -16.38
CA LEU A 58 -5.42 -1.53 -15.76
C LEU A 58 -4.19 -1.50 -16.66
N VAL A 59 -3.11 -0.91 -16.16
CA VAL A 59 -1.77 -0.96 -16.77
C VAL A 59 -0.99 -2.08 -16.08
N VAL A 60 -0.66 -3.12 -16.83
CA VAL A 60 0.11 -4.25 -16.31
C VAL A 60 1.60 -3.96 -16.40
N GLY A 61 2.26 -3.86 -15.24
CA GLY A 61 3.70 -3.61 -15.14
C GLY A 61 4.15 -3.16 -13.77
N SER A 62 5.46 -3.02 -13.61
CA SER A 62 6.10 -2.74 -12.32
C SER A 62 6.40 -1.26 -12.13
N VAL A 63 6.32 -0.80 -10.88
CA VAL A 63 6.73 0.57 -10.48
C VAL A 63 8.25 0.80 -10.62
N VAL A 64 9.06 -0.25 -10.77
CA VAL A 64 10.50 -0.10 -11.05
C VAL A 64 10.77 0.27 -12.53
N ASP A 65 9.77 0.18 -13.40
CA ASP A 65 9.85 0.67 -14.78
C ASP A 65 9.43 2.15 -14.83
N THR A 66 10.41 3.04 -14.67
CA THR A 66 10.19 4.49 -14.66
C THR A 66 9.49 4.97 -15.94
N SER A 67 9.87 4.43 -17.11
CA SER A 67 9.28 4.83 -18.39
C SER A 67 7.79 4.47 -18.47
N LEU A 68 7.41 3.28 -18.02
CA LEU A 68 6.02 2.86 -17.95
C LEU A 68 5.20 3.76 -16.99
N VAL A 69 5.78 4.09 -15.82
CA VAL A 69 5.14 4.98 -14.84
C VAL A 69 4.92 6.36 -15.45
N GLU A 70 5.95 6.98 -16.05
CA GLU A 70 5.84 8.28 -16.72
C GLU A 70 4.78 8.29 -17.81
N GLN A 71 4.77 7.29 -18.68
CA GLN A 71 3.75 7.16 -19.73
C GLN A 71 2.34 7.02 -19.14
N THR A 72 2.19 6.28 -18.04
CA THR A 72 0.90 6.10 -17.37
C THR A 72 0.41 7.42 -16.79
N LEU A 73 1.28 8.15 -16.07
CA LEU A 73 0.95 9.45 -15.49
C LEU A 73 0.51 10.45 -16.58
N ALA A 74 1.29 10.55 -17.66
CA ALA A 74 1.01 11.46 -18.77
C ALA A 74 -0.28 11.09 -19.52
N LYS A 75 -0.42 9.82 -19.90
CA LYS A 75 -1.56 9.33 -20.71
C LYS A 75 -2.89 9.53 -20.01
N HIS A 76 -2.94 9.32 -18.69
CA HIS A 76 -4.16 9.40 -17.90
C HIS A 76 -4.31 10.73 -17.18
N GLN A 77 -3.43 11.71 -17.42
CA GLN A 77 -3.45 13.05 -16.79
C GLN A 77 -3.61 12.96 -15.26
N VAL A 78 -2.76 12.11 -14.66
CA VAL A 78 -2.83 11.80 -13.23
C VAL A 78 -2.52 13.03 -12.39
N SER A 79 -3.35 13.32 -11.40
CA SER A 79 -3.21 14.44 -10.45
C SER A 79 -2.71 14.02 -9.09
N GLY A 80 -2.83 12.72 -8.72
CA GLY A 80 -2.37 12.19 -7.46
C GLY A 80 -2.15 10.69 -7.49
N VAL A 81 -1.36 10.18 -6.56
CA VAL A 81 -0.99 8.77 -6.48
C VAL A 81 -1.35 8.16 -5.13
N VAL A 82 -1.96 6.97 -5.14
CA VAL A 82 -2.00 6.08 -3.97
C VAL A 82 -1.02 4.94 -4.23
N HIS A 83 0.08 4.94 -3.47
CA HIS A 83 1.18 3.99 -3.67
C HIS A 83 1.08 2.81 -2.72
N LEU A 84 0.55 1.69 -3.21
CA LEU A 84 0.38 0.42 -2.47
C LEU A 84 1.28 -0.70 -3.03
N ALA A 85 1.78 -0.54 -4.27
CA ALA A 85 2.68 -1.51 -4.87
C ALA A 85 3.94 -1.72 -4.03
N GLY A 86 4.42 -2.95 -3.99
CA GLY A 86 5.64 -3.31 -3.29
C GLY A 86 5.56 -4.70 -2.67
N PHE A 87 6.72 -5.22 -2.26
CA PHE A 87 6.83 -6.51 -1.60
C PHE A 87 6.36 -6.40 -0.14
N LYS A 88 5.36 -7.21 0.26
CA LYS A 88 4.61 -7.03 1.52
C LYS A 88 4.89 -8.05 2.62
N TYR A 89 5.72 -9.07 2.35
CA TYR A 89 5.90 -10.20 3.26
C TYR A 89 7.09 -10.00 4.20
N ALA A 90 6.84 -9.51 5.43
CA ALA A 90 7.89 -9.21 6.41
C ALA A 90 8.79 -10.42 6.72
N GLY A 91 8.20 -11.61 6.93
CA GLY A 91 8.98 -12.84 7.18
C GLY A 91 9.85 -13.24 5.99
N VAL A 92 9.33 -13.16 4.75
CA VAL A 92 10.08 -13.47 3.53
C VAL A 92 11.15 -12.42 3.25
N SER A 93 10.97 -11.17 3.67
CA SER A 93 11.98 -10.12 3.51
C SER A 93 13.29 -10.46 4.22
N MET A 94 13.25 -11.24 5.30
CA MET A 94 14.45 -11.69 6.03
C MET A 94 15.36 -12.61 5.20
N ILE A 95 14.79 -13.34 4.24
CA ILE A 95 15.53 -14.25 3.34
C ILE A 95 15.68 -13.70 1.92
N ARG A 96 14.96 -12.62 1.57
CA ARG A 96 15.02 -11.95 0.26
C ARG A 96 15.18 -10.43 0.41
N PRO A 97 16.17 -9.93 1.17
CA PRO A 97 16.29 -8.51 1.47
C PRO A 97 16.54 -7.65 0.22
N VAL A 98 17.40 -8.09 -0.69
CA VAL A 98 17.71 -7.36 -1.93
C VAL A 98 16.44 -7.13 -2.76
N HIS A 99 15.66 -8.18 -2.99
CA HIS A 99 14.39 -8.08 -3.70
C HIS A 99 13.40 -7.14 -2.99
N THR A 100 13.37 -7.19 -1.65
CA THR A 100 12.49 -6.30 -0.86
C THR A 100 12.88 -4.84 -1.05
N TYR A 101 14.17 -4.51 -0.99
CA TYR A 101 14.63 -3.13 -1.22
C TYR A 101 14.43 -2.68 -2.67
N GLU A 102 14.66 -3.56 -3.63
CA GLU A 102 14.42 -3.26 -5.04
C GLU A 102 12.96 -2.88 -5.29
N GLN A 103 12.02 -3.70 -4.83
CA GLN A 103 10.59 -3.42 -5.03
C GLN A 103 10.10 -2.22 -4.23
N ASN A 104 10.50 -2.08 -2.97
CA ASN A 104 9.92 -1.07 -2.07
C ASN A 104 10.68 0.26 -2.11
N VAL A 105 12.00 0.24 -2.13
CA VAL A 105 12.80 1.48 -2.12
C VAL A 105 13.03 1.97 -3.53
N THR A 106 13.63 1.14 -4.40
CA THR A 106 13.91 1.53 -5.79
C THR A 106 12.61 1.84 -6.53
N GLY A 107 11.57 1.02 -6.35
CA GLY A 107 10.25 1.28 -6.92
C GLY A 107 9.67 2.62 -6.48
N THR A 108 9.77 2.99 -5.19
CA THR A 108 9.31 4.29 -4.70
C THR A 108 10.17 5.44 -5.26
N VAL A 109 11.49 5.27 -5.36
CA VAL A 109 12.39 6.27 -5.97
C VAL A 109 11.97 6.54 -7.43
N HIS A 110 11.75 5.49 -8.21
CA HIS A 110 11.36 5.61 -9.62
C HIS A 110 9.97 6.25 -9.76
N LEU A 111 9.02 5.87 -8.91
CA LEU A 111 7.69 6.48 -8.91
C LEU A 111 7.77 7.99 -8.61
N VAL A 112 8.50 8.38 -7.57
CA VAL A 112 8.63 9.80 -7.17
C VAL A 112 9.36 10.60 -8.26
N ALA A 113 10.39 10.03 -8.90
CA ALA A 113 11.07 10.65 -10.04
C ALA A 113 10.12 10.86 -11.23
N ALA A 114 9.31 9.84 -11.57
CA ALA A 114 8.29 9.94 -12.61
C ALA A 114 7.22 10.98 -12.27
N MET A 115 6.75 11.02 -11.02
CA MET A 115 5.81 12.04 -10.54
C MET A 115 6.38 13.45 -10.71
N ALA A 116 7.63 13.66 -10.33
CA ALA A 116 8.29 14.95 -10.46
C ALA A 116 8.42 15.39 -11.95
N SER A 117 8.76 14.45 -12.85
CA SER A 117 8.87 14.73 -14.29
C SER A 117 7.52 15.10 -14.93
N GLN A 118 6.41 14.61 -14.38
CA GLN A 118 5.05 14.85 -14.88
C GLN A 118 4.28 15.92 -14.08
N GLY A 119 4.90 16.56 -13.08
CA GLY A 119 4.27 17.60 -12.27
C GLY A 119 3.18 17.07 -11.32
N VAL A 120 3.23 15.80 -10.94
CA VAL A 120 2.28 15.21 -9.98
C VAL A 120 2.78 15.44 -8.56
N GLU A 121 2.04 16.23 -7.78
CA GLU A 121 2.48 16.73 -6.46
C GLU A 121 1.74 16.13 -5.27
N GLN A 122 0.98 15.04 -5.44
CA GLN A 122 0.22 14.44 -4.36
C GLN A 122 0.46 12.93 -4.29
N ILE A 123 0.81 12.43 -3.09
CA ILE A 123 0.96 11.00 -2.86
C ILE A 123 0.44 10.57 -1.49
N VAL A 124 -0.34 9.51 -1.48
CA VAL A 124 -0.68 8.75 -0.28
C VAL A 124 0.11 7.45 -0.33
N PHE A 125 0.98 7.25 0.64
CA PHE A 125 1.88 6.10 0.70
C PHE A 125 1.41 5.06 1.70
N SER A 126 1.34 3.82 1.25
CA SER A 126 1.13 2.64 2.08
C SER A 126 2.41 2.31 2.85
N SER A 127 2.57 2.90 4.02
CA SER A 127 3.58 2.51 4.99
C SER A 127 3.07 1.29 5.81
N SER A 128 3.58 1.10 7.00
CA SER A 128 3.24 -0.06 7.82
C SER A 128 3.55 0.20 9.30
N ALA A 129 2.77 -0.39 10.19
CA ALA A 129 3.12 -0.47 11.60
C ALA A 129 4.45 -1.19 11.86
N ALA A 130 4.97 -1.98 10.90
CA ALA A 130 6.28 -2.62 10.97
C ALA A 130 7.45 -1.64 11.11
N VAL A 131 7.25 -0.33 10.83
CA VAL A 131 8.26 0.72 11.07
C VAL A 131 8.55 0.91 12.55
N TYR A 132 7.62 0.58 13.45
CA TYR A 132 7.81 0.70 14.89
C TYR A 132 8.60 -0.45 15.51
N GLY A 133 8.73 -1.60 14.82
CA GLY A 133 9.33 -2.82 15.38
C GLY A 133 8.55 -3.33 16.59
N THR A 134 9.27 -3.62 17.68
CA THR A 134 8.68 -4.01 18.98
C THR A 134 8.77 -2.83 19.96
N PRO A 135 7.79 -1.93 19.99
CA PRO A 135 7.80 -0.78 20.89
C PRO A 135 7.59 -1.20 22.34
N SER A 136 8.19 -0.45 23.27
CA SER A 136 8.06 -0.68 24.72
C SER A 136 6.78 -0.10 25.34
N VAL A 137 5.89 0.46 24.52
CA VAL A 137 4.63 1.08 24.92
C VAL A 137 3.44 0.20 24.54
N ASP A 138 2.37 0.25 25.33
CA ASP A 138 1.15 -0.54 25.04
C ASP A 138 0.36 0.00 23.85
N LEU A 139 0.44 1.31 23.60
CA LEU A 139 -0.24 1.98 22.50
C LEU A 139 0.76 2.84 21.71
N VAL A 140 0.90 2.56 20.42
CA VAL A 140 1.73 3.38 19.52
C VAL A 140 0.94 4.57 18.99
N THR A 141 1.66 5.69 18.82
CA THR A 141 1.19 6.89 18.15
C THR A 141 2.16 7.24 17.03
N GLU A 142 1.86 8.25 16.24
CA GLU A 142 2.74 8.74 15.16
C GLU A 142 4.11 9.21 15.69
N ASN A 143 4.16 9.65 16.96
CA ASN A 143 5.39 10.11 17.63
C ASN A 143 6.18 8.97 18.28
N THR A 144 5.69 7.74 18.28
CA THR A 144 6.43 6.59 18.80
C THR A 144 7.69 6.37 17.97
N PRO A 145 8.88 6.19 18.60
CA PRO A 145 10.12 5.99 17.87
C PRO A 145 10.05 4.80 16.91
N THR A 146 10.50 5.00 15.68
CA THR A 146 10.57 3.96 14.66
C THR A 146 11.87 3.16 14.80
N ARG A 147 11.74 1.83 14.94
CA ARG A 147 12.86 0.88 15.07
C ARG A 147 12.52 -0.42 14.34
N PRO A 148 12.44 -0.41 13.00
CA PRO A 148 12.04 -1.59 12.24
C PRO A 148 13.02 -2.75 12.43
N GLU A 149 12.49 -3.97 12.57
CA GLU A 149 13.25 -5.19 12.84
C GLU A 149 13.34 -6.12 11.63
N SER A 150 12.80 -5.70 10.48
CA SER A 150 12.84 -6.48 9.24
C SER A 150 13.19 -5.60 8.04
N PRO A 151 13.80 -6.16 6.97
CA PRO A 151 14.02 -5.42 5.72
C PRO A 151 12.73 -4.81 5.14
N TYR A 152 11.59 -5.47 5.32
CA TYR A 152 10.29 -4.90 4.96
C TYR A 152 9.98 -3.62 5.74
N GLY A 153 10.03 -3.64 7.07
CA GLY A 153 9.81 -2.46 7.89
C GLY A 153 10.81 -1.35 7.61
N GLN A 154 12.10 -1.71 7.43
CA GLN A 154 13.16 -0.77 7.05
C GLN A 154 12.87 -0.12 5.69
N SER A 155 12.47 -0.90 4.69
CA SER A 155 12.15 -0.38 3.35
C SER A 155 10.97 0.61 3.37
N LYS A 156 9.97 0.36 4.20
CA LYS A 156 8.84 1.28 4.38
C LYS A 156 9.28 2.58 5.06
N LEU A 157 10.13 2.51 6.08
CA LEU A 157 10.66 3.69 6.76
C LEU A 157 11.58 4.53 5.84
N ILE A 158 12.43 3.88 5.04
CA ILE A 158 13.27 4.56 4.03
C ILE A 158 12.39 5.31 3.02
N ALA A 159 11.31 4.71 2.57
CA ALA A 159 10.37 5.37 1.66
C ALA A 159 9.68 6.58 2.32
N GLU A 160 9.33 6.51 3.62
CA GLU A 160 8.79 7.66 4.35
C GLU A 160 9.81 8.81 4.41
N TRP A 161 11.10 8.52 4.67
CA TRP A 161 12.17 9.53 4.66
C TRP A 161 12.33 10.16 3.28
N LEU A 162 12.36 9.34 2.22
CA LEU A 162 12.43 9.84 0.85
C LEU A 162 11.28 10.82 0.54
N LEU A 163 10.05 10.48 0.91
CA LEU A 163 8.90 11.33 0.67
C LEU A 163 8.97 12.63 1.48
N ALA A 164 9.43 12.55 2.73
CA ALA A 164 9.63 13.74 3.57
C ALA A 164 10.70 14.66 3.01
N ASP A 165 11.86 14.13 2.60
CA ASP A 165 12.96 14.90 2.00
C ASP A 165 12.51 15.54 0.67
N GLN A 166 11.76 14.79 -0.15
CA GLN A 166 11.21 15.32 -1.39
C GLN A 166 10.18 16.42 -1.12
N GLY A 167 9.34 16.29 -0.10
CA GLY A 167 8.37 17.31 0.30
C GLY A 167 9.02 18.62 0.79
N ILE A 168 10.23 18.52 1.38
CA ILE A 168 11.00 19.73 1.79
C ILE A 168 11.59 20.46 0.58
N THR A 169 11.98 19.73 -0.46
CA THR A 169 12.70 20.28 -1.62
C THR A 169 11.83 20.64 -2.80
N THR A 170 10.58 20.16 -2.80
CA THR A 170 9.59 20.37 -3.87
C THR A 170 8.21 20.71 -3.26
N ASN A 171 7.18 20.81 -4.12
CA ASN A 171 5.79 20.99 -3.69
C ASN A 171 5.09 19.66 -3.37
N LEU A 172 5.81 18.53 -3.27
CA LEU A 172 5.20 17.23 -3.03
C LEU A 172 4.48 17.21 -1.67
N ARG A 173 3.18 17.00 -1.71
CA ARG A 173 2.33 16.76 -0.55
C ARG A 173 2.19 15.26 -0.36
N HIS A 174 2.62 14.75 0.78
CA HIS A 174 2.61 13.32 1.05
C HIS A 174 1.92 12.98 2.37
N THR A 175 1.32 11.80 2.42
CA THR A 175 0.79 11.20 3.65
C THR A 175 1.21 9.74 3.69
N SER A 176 1.86 9.32 4.80
CA SER A 176 2.27 7.93 5.01
C SER A 176 1.32 7.25 6.00
N LEU A 177 0.62 6.21 5.55
CA LEU A 177 -0.36 5.48 6.35
C LEU A 177 0.29 4.25 7.01
N ARG A 178 0.53 4.32 8.32
CA ARG A 178 1.15 3.24 9.13
C ARG A 178 0.09 2.34 9.74
N TYR A 179 -0.69 1.65 8.92
CA TYR A 179 -1.72 0.75 9.43
C TYR A 179 -1.14 -0.60 9.88
N PHE A 180 -1.88 -1.23 10.78
CA PHE A 180 -1.62 -2.58 11.27
C PHE A 180 -2.22 -3.62 10.30
N ASN A 181 -2.47 -4.84 10.79
CA ASN A 181 -3.08 -5.87 9.95
C ASN A 181 -4.50 -5.45 9.55
N VAL A 182 -4.73 -5.35 8.27
CA VAL A 182 -6.05 -5.07 7.69
C VAL A 182 -6.79 -6.39 7.53
N VAL A 183 -8.04 -6.44 7.98
CA VAL A 183 -8.89 -7.61 7.91
C VAL A 183 -10.32 -7.21 7.57
N GLY A 184 -11.04 -8.11 6.92
CA GLY A 184 -12.41 -7.89 6.48
C GLY A 184 -12.51 -7.52 5.01
N SER A 185 -13.72 -7.56 4.48
CA SER A 185 -14.02 -7.13 3.12
C SER A 185 -15.37 -6.46 3.07
N ALA A 186 -15.43 -5.32 2.40
CA ALA A 186 -16.69 -4.64 2.09
C ALA A 186 -17.37 -5.21 0.83
N ASP A 187 -16.71 -6.15 0.13
CA ASP A 187 -17.21 -6.75 -1.10
C ASP A 187 -16.86 -8.25 -1.11
N PRO A 188 -17.82 -9.16 -1.31
CA PRO A 188 -17.58 -10.60 -1.31
C PRO A 188 -16.59 -11.05 -2.39
N ASP A 189 -16.43 -10.29 -3.47
CA ASP A 189 -15.52 -10.60 -4.57
C ASP A 189 -14.10 -10.07 -4.35
N LEU A 190 -13.89 -9.21 -3.32
CA LEU A 190 -12.59 -8.63 -2.98
C LEU A 190 -12.11 -9.18 -1.64
N TYR A 191 -11.25 -10.18 -1.64
CA TYR A 191 -10.80 -10.85 -0.42
C TYR A 191 -9.28 -10.97 -0.35
N ASP A 192 -8.75 -11.19 0.85
CA ASP A 192 -7.32 -11.38 1.06
C ASP A 192 -6.90 -12.80 0.65
N THR A 193 -6.16 -12.89 -0.45
CA THR A 193 -5.61 -14.14 -0.98
C THR A 193 -4.22 -14.46 -0.44
N SER A 194 -3.72 -13.69 0.53
CA SER A 194 -2.35 -13.84 1.04
C SER A 194 -2.15 -15.16 1.78
N PRO A 195 -1.17 -15.99 1.40
CA PRO A 195 -0.86 -17.24 2.09
C PRO A 195 -0.10 -17.03 3.41
N HIS A 196 0.09 -15.79 3.84
CA HIS A 196 0.91 -15.42 5.00
C HIS A 196 0.16 -14.63 6.07
N ASN A 197 -1.05 -14.15 5.76
CA ASN A 197 -1.84 -13.39 6.71
C ASN A 197 -2.64 -14.31 7.63
N LEU A 198 -2.81 -13.90 8.89
CA LEU A 198 -3.42 -14.73 9.94
C LEU A 198 -4.84 -15.19 9.57
N PHE A 199 -5.69 -14.26 9.12
CA PHE A 199 -7.11 -14.59 8.86
C PHE A 199 -7.31 -15.55 7.68
N PRO A 200 -6.70 -15.33 6.49
CA PRO A 200 -6.73 -16.34 5.44
C PRO A 200 -6.25 -17.72 5.91
N LEU A 201 -5.11 -17.80 6.60
CA LEU A 201 -4.57 -19.06 7.08
C LEU A 201 -5.48 -19.79 8.08
N VAL A 202 -6.16 -19.05 8.96
CA VAL A 202 -7.11 -19.63 9.92
C VAL A 202 -8.38 -20.10 9.22
N LEU A 203 -8.91 -19.28 8.31
CA LEU A 203 -10.13 -19.62 7.55
C LEU A 203 -9.89 -20.83 6.64
N ASP A 204 -8.77 -20.88 5.93
CA ASP A 204 -8.40 -22.03 5.10
C ASP A 204 -8.28 -23.31 5.94
N ALA A 205 -7.61 -23.21 7.10
CA ALA A 205 -7.48 -24.36 8.00
C ALA A 205 -8.84 -24.87 8.48
N ILE A 206 -9.76 -23.96 8.86
CA ILE A 206 -11.11 -24.32 9.30
C ILE A 206 -11.91 -24.95 8.14
N THR A 207 -11.86 -24.37 6.96
CA THR A 207 -12.57 -24.85 5.77
C THR A 207 -12.09 -26.24 5.34
N GLU A 208 -10.80 -26.53 5.50
CA GLU A 208 -10.20 -27.84 5.21
C GLU A 208 -10.29 -28.82 6.38
N GLY A 209 -10.93 -28.45 7.49
CA GLY A 209 -11.05 -29.30 8.69
C GLY A 209 -9.73 -29.52 9.42
N ARG A 210 -8.74 -28.66 9.20
CA ARG A 210 -7.41 -28.68 9.87
C ARG A 210 -7.40 -27.75 11.09
N THR A 211 -6.56 -28.09 12.07
CA THR A 211 -6.26 -27.18 13.18
C THR A 211 -5.28 -26.09 12.70
N PRO A 212 -5.58 -24.79 12.91
CA PRO A 212 -4.63 -23.73 12.60
C PRO A 212 -3.31 -23.89 13.34
N ARG A 213 -2.19 -23.68 12.64
CA ARG A 213 -0.85 -23.83 13.21
C ARG A 213 -0.45 -22.60 14.00
N ILE A 214 0.06 -22.79 15.21
CA ILE A 214 0.69 -21.75 16.02
C ILE A 214 2.21 -21.78 15.75
N ASN A 215 2.78 -20.64 15.31
CA ASN A 215 4.19 -20.53 14.94
C ASN A 215 5.11 -20.10 16.09
N GLY A 216 4.92 -20.63 17.27
CA GLY A 216 5.74 -20.38 18.46
C GLY A 216 4.90 -20.22 19.71
N VAL A 217 5.46 -20.61 20.84
CA VAL A 217 4.81 -20.57 22.18
C VAL A 217 5.71 -19.91 23.22
N ASP A 218 6.86 -19.39 22.81
CA ASP A 218 7.95 -18.87 23.62
C ASP A 218 8.06 -17.35 23.62
N TYR A 219 7.05 -16.65 23.08
CA TYR A 219 6.99 -15.20 23.12
C TYR A 219 6.87 -14.66 24.56
N PRO A 220 7.60 -13.59 24.93
CA PRO A 220 7.63 -13.04 26.29
C PRO A 220 6.35 -12.25 26.65
N HIS A 221 5.16 -12.72 26.26
CA HIS A 221 3.88 -12.09 26.53
C HIS A 221 3.01 -12.90 27.48
N ARG A 222 2.25 -12.21 28.32
CA ARG A 222 1.13 -12.83 29.05
C ARG A 222 0.12 -13.33 28.02
N GLY A 223 0.02 -14.63 27.84
CA GLY A 223 -0.92 -15.24 26.89
C GLY A 223 -0.29 -15.93 25.69
N ARG A 224 1.04 -16.00 25.58
CA ARG A 224 1.80 -16.78 24.57
C ARG A 224 1.42 -16.53 23.10
N HIS A 225 0.80 -15.40 22.79
CA HIS A 225 0.36 -15.03 21.43
C HIS A 225 0.89 -13.66 21.05
N LEU A 226 1.20 -13.47 19.78
CA LEU A 226 1.54 -12.17 19.24
C LEU A 226 0.40 -11.18 19.48
N ARG A 227 0.69 -10.05 20.12
CA ARG A 227 -0.20 -8.89 20.08
C ARG A 227 -0.10 -8.30 18.67
N ALA A 228 -0.95 -8.75 17.76
CA ALA A 228 -1.13 -8.11 16.47
C ALA A 228 -2.21 -7.02 16.63
N GLY A 229 -1.86 -5.78 16.35
CA GLY A 229 -2.86 -4.74 16.16
C GLY A 229 -3.67 -5.06 14.90
N LEU A 230 -4.98 -5.21 15.06
CA LEU A 230 -5.89 -5.47 13.95
C LEU A 230 -6.66 -4.18 13.65
N CYS A 231 -6.59 -3.72 12.42
CA CYS A 231 -7.46 -2.67 11.90
C CYS A 231 -8.61 -3.35 11.16
N ALA A 232 -9.77 -3.44 11.80
CA ALA A 232 -10.98 -3.88 11.15
C ALA A 232 -11.59 -2.70 10.38
N ARG A 233 -11.98 -2.94 9.14
CA ARG A 233 -12.88 -2.03 8.41
C ARG A 233 -14.28 -2.63 8.45
N GLY A 234 -15.21 -1.87 8.93
CA GLY A 234 -16.64 -2.06 8.72
C GLY A 234 -17.08 -1.28 7.51
#